data_c5f75dca3c7401737c0a0c659fcd5052
#
_entry.id   c5f75dca3c7401737c0a0c659fcd5052
#
_cell.length_a   1.000
_cell.length_b   1.000
_cell.length_c   1.000
_cell.angle_alpha   90.00
_cell.angle_beta   90.00
_cell.angle_gamma   90.00
#
_symmetry.space_group_name_H-M   'P 1'
#
loop_
_entity.id
_entity.type
_entity.pdbx_description
1 polymer ?
#
loop_
_entity_poly.entity_id
_entity_poly.type
_entity_poly.pdbx_seq_one_letter_code
_entity_poly.pdbx_strand_id
1 'polypeptide(L)'
;MTERMQSITAIYVPLDGMNAKGLVVADLTAGDDEETYQRTGKVNLTTTTAIRLLLDKAADVDEAVALLKQYDMNSSIGISHHLSIADAHGKSIVVEYVNGEMLVSETKVVTNHYLTDCEKRGVGSAQSRERYDTLAAYSGPAGAPQVRDMLESVAQKNYPKTDG
;
A
#
# COMPACT_ATOMS: atom_id res chain seq x y z
N MET A 1 24.56 2.49 -11.10
CA MET A 1 23.47 3.18 -11.84
C MET A 1 23.60 4.66 -11.53
N THR A 2 23.66 5.56 -12.53
CA THR A 2 23.83 7.00 -12.28
C THR A 2 22.54 7.60 -11.73
N GLU A 3 22.61 8.66 -10.89
CA GLU A 3 21.44 9.38 -10.34
C GLU A 3 20.40 9.75 -11.40
N ARG A 4 20.83 10.13 -12.61
CA ARG A 4 19.94 10.41 -13.74
C ARG A 4 19.13 9.19 -14.20
N MET A 5 19.69 8.00 -14.17
CA MET A 5 18.96 6.78 -14.52
C MET A 5 17.96 6.39 -13.43
N GLN A 6 18.28 6.63 -12.15
CA GLN A 6 17.36 6.42 -11.05
C GLN A 6 16.14 7.33 -11.12
N SER A 7 16.32 8.61 -11.48
CA SER A 7 15.21 9.54 -11.65
C SER A 7 14.26 9.19 -12.81
N ILE A 8 14.79 8.60 -13.90
CA ILE A 8 13.97 8.17 -15.04
C ILE A 8 13.21 6.88 -14.72
N THR A 9 13.82 5.94 -13.99
CA THR A 9 13.15 4.70 -13.60
C THR A 9 12.04 4.92 -12.57
N ALA A 10 12.16 5.91 -11.70
CA ALA A 10 11.15 6.23 -10.68
C ALA A 10 9.76 6.55 -11.29
N ILE A 11 9.71 7.09 -12.51
CA ILE A 11 8.45 7.35 -13.22
C ILE A 11 7.73 6.04 -13.62
N TYR A 12 8.48 4.97 -13.85
CA TYR A 12 7.96 3.67 -14.30
C TYR A 12 7.74 2.68 -13.17
N VAL A 13 8.30 2.96 -11.98
CA VAL A 13 8.23 2.11 -10.80
C VAL A 13 7.84 2.95 -9.58
N PRO A 14 6.63 3.55 -9.59
CA PRO A 14 6.17 4.32 -8.43
C PRO A 14 5.91 3.38 -7.24
N LEU A 15 6.19 3.85 -6.02
CA LEU A 15 5.76 3.22 -4.78
C LEU A 15 4.42 3.76 -4.30
N ASP A 16 4.09 4.97 -4.72
CA ASP A 16 2.80 5.62 -4.49
C ASP A 16 2.49 6.63 -5.60
N GLY A 17 1.27 7.12 -5.62
CA GLY A 17 0.86 8.15 -6.56
C GLY A 17 -0.61 8.51 -6.47
N MET A 18 -0.96 9.58 -7.17
CA MET A 18 -2.34 10.03 -7.34
C MET A 18 -2.58 10.37 -8.81
N ASN A 19 -3.74 9.99 -9.33
CA ASN A 19 -4.13 10.36 -10.69
C ASN A 19 -5.03 11.62 -10.72
N ALA A 20 -5.33 12.10 -11.93
CA ALA A 20 -6.15 13.30 -12.13
C ALA A 20 -7.63 13.12 -11.70
N LYS A 21 -8.08 11.90 -11.41
CA LYS A 21 -9.42 11.61 -10.87
C LYS A 21 -9.44 11.62 -9.35
N GLY A 22 -8.28 11.75 -8.71
CA GLY A 22 -8.14 11.73 -7.26
C GLY A 22 -8.03 10.33 -6.66
N LEU A 23 -7.83 9.29 -7.48
CA LEU A 23 -7.46 7.96 -6.98
C LEU A 23 -6.01 8.01 -6.49
N VAL A 24 -5.81 7.63 -5.24
CA VAL A 24 -4.51 7.49 -4.58
C VAL A 24 -4.21 6.01 -4.39
N VAL A 25 -3.01 5.60 -4.71
CA VAL A 25 -2.53 4.22 -4.51
C VAL A 25 -1.15 4.28 -3.87
N ALA A 26 -0.92 3.48 -2.84
CA ALA A 26 0.39 3.29 -2.23
C ALA A 26 0.66 1.80 -1.98
N ASP A 27 1.89 1.38 -2.23
CA ASP A 27 2.39 0.04 -1.93
C ASP A 27 3.18 0.06 -0.64
N LEU A 28 2.80 -0.79 0.32
CA LEU A 28 3.46 -0.92 1.60
C LEU A 28 3.83 -2.39 1.85
N THR A 29 4.93 -2.61 2.55
CA THR A 29 5.29 -3.94 3.04
C THR A 29 4.33 -4.36 4.15
N ALA A 30 3.75 -5.54 4.07
CA ALA A 30 2.84 -6.06 5.09
C ALA A 30 3.58 -6.70 6.28
N GLY A 31 4.85 -7.06 6.12
CA GLY A 31 5.76 -7.38 7.23
C GLY A 31 5.69 -8.82 7.75
N ASP A 32 5.71 -9.81 6.87
CA ASP A 32 5.99 -11.21 7.21
C ASP A 32 7.07 -11.81 6.28
N ASP A 33 7.39 -13.10 6.50
CA ASP A 33 8.44 -13.79 5.75
C ASP A 33 7.92 -14.41 4.43
N GLU A 34 6.62 -14.27 4.12
CA GLU A 34 6.03 -14.78 2.88
C GLU A 34 5.94 -13.69 1.83
N GLU A 35 6.03 -14.08 0.56
CA GLU A 35 5.84 -13.15 -0.54
C GLU A 35 4.37 -13.02 -0.96
N THR A 36 3.98 -11.85 -1.44
CA THR A 36 2.70 -11.68 -2.12
C THR A 36 2.67 -12.51 -3.39
N TYR A 37 1.69 -13.41 -3.52
CA TYR A 37 1.50 -14.21 -4.73
C TYR A 37 0.04 -14.57 -4.98
N GLN A 38 -0.30 -14.79 -6.25
CA GLN A 38 -1.51 -15.48 -6.70
C GLN A 38 -1.16 -16.43 -7.86
N ARG A 39 -1.91 -17.51 -7.97
CA ARG A 39 -1.74 -18.51 -9.04
C ARG A 39 -3.10 -19.05 -9.49
N THR A 40 -3.96 -18.14 -9.96
CA THR A 40 -5.31 -18.51 -10.43
C THR A 40 -5.37 -18.74 -11.94
N GLY A 41 -4.25 -18.57 -12.63
CA GLY A 41 -4.12 -18.74 -14.08
C GLY A 41 -4.41 -17.49 -14.89
N LYS A 42 -4.53 -16.33 -14.23
CA LYS A 42 -4.67 -15.03 -14.88
C LYS A 42 -3.31 -14.48 -15.31
N VAL A 43 -3.33 -13.38 -16.06
CA VAL A 43 -2.11 -12.67 -16.42
C VAL A 43 -1.42 -12.14 -15.15
N ASN A 44 -0.11 -12.37 -15.08
CA ASN A 44 0.69 -11.93 -13.94
C ASN A 44 0.82 -10.40 -13.89
N LEU A 45 0.59 -9.82 -12.72
CA LEU A 45 0.79 -8.41 -12.40
C LEU A 45 1.74 -8.32 -11.22
N THR A 46 2.79 -7.51 -11.33
CA THR A 46 3.71 -7.29 -10.21
C THR A 46 3.27 -6.12 -9.35
N THR A 47 3.63 -6.13 -8.06
CA THR A 47 3.29 -5.05 -7.12
C THR A 47 3.71 -3.67 -7.64
N THR A 48 4.89 -3.55 -8.22
CA THR A 48 5.37 -2.29 -8.80
C THR A 48 4.61 -1.84 -10.05
N THR A 49 4.17 -2.77 -10.90
CA THR A 49 3.40 -2.43 -12.11
C THR A 49 1.92 -2.21 -11.81
N ALA A 50 1.41 -2.74 -10.69
CA ALA A 50 0.04 -2.56 -10.26
C ALA A 50 -0.31 -1.09 -10.01
N ILE A 51 0.57 -0.35 -9.32
CA ILE A 51 0.33 1.08 -9.05
C ILE A 51 0.15 1.84 -10.36
N ARG A 52 1.04 1.64 -11.32
CA ARG A 52 0.94 2.32 -12.61
C ARG A 52 -0.33 1.96 -13.36
N LEU A 53 -0.70 0.66 -13.38
CA LEU A 53 -1.92 0.19 -14.00
C LEU A 53 -3.16 0.86 -13.39
N LEU A 54 -3.23 0.91 -12.05
CA LEU A 54 -4.36 1.51 -11.34
C LEU A 54 -4.46 3.02 -11.61
N LEU A 55 -3.35 3.75 -11.51
CA LEU A 55 -3.32 5.18 -11.76
C LEU A 55 -3.68 5.56 -13.20
N ASP A 56 -3.35 4.69 -14.18
CA ASP A 56 -3.65 4.93 -15.60
C ASP A 56 -5.09 4.54 -15.98
N LYS A 57 -5.73 3.59 -15.28
CA LYS A 57 -6.96 2.93 -15.75
C LYS A 57 -8.16 3.03 -14.81
N ALA A 58 -7.97 3.31 -13.52
CA ALA A 58 -9.06 3.40 -12.56
C ALA A 58 -9.32 4.84 -12.13
N ALA A 59 -10.58 5.21 -12.00
CA ALA A 59 -11.00 6.52 -11.53
C ALA A 59 -11.30 6.55 -10.03
N ASP A 60 -11.70 5.40 -9.46
CA ASP A 60 -12.10 5.25 -8.07
C ASP A 60 -11.70 3.88 -7.51
N VAL A 61 -12.00 3.66 -6.23
CA VAL A 61 -11.68 2.42 -5.50
C VAL A 61 -12.37 1.21 -6.11
N ASP A 62 -13.62 1.31 -6.56
CA ASP A 62 -14.37 0.18 -7.10
C ASP A 62 -13.80 -0.28 -8.45
N GLU A 63 -13.45 0.66 -9.31
CA GLU A 63 -12.74 0.37 -10.57
C GLU A 63 -11.36 -0.23 -10.31
N ALA A 64 -10.61 0.27 -9.31
CA ALA A 64 -9.32 -0.27 -8.94
C ALA A 64 -9.42 -1.74 -8.49
N VAL A 65 -10.38 -2.07 -7.62
CA VAL A 65 -10.63 -3.45 -7.16
C VAL A 65 -11.05 -4.34 -8.33
N ALA A 66 -11.96 -3.87 -9.19
CA ALA A 66 -12.42 -4.62 -10.37
C ALA A 66 -11.26 -4.91 -11.33
N LEU A 67 -10.33 -3.98 -11.48
CA LEU A 67 -9.16 -4.13 -12.33
C LEU A 67 -8.16 -5.13 -11.73
N LEU A 68 -7.85 -5.04 -10.43
CA LEU A 68 -6.96 -6.00 -9.74
C LEU A 68 -7.46 -7.44 -9.84
N LYS A 69 -8.78 -7.67 -9.77
CA LYS A 69 -9.40 -9.00 -9.92
C LYS A 69 -9.15 -9.66 -11.27
N GLN A 70 -8.69 -8.94 -12.27
CA GLN A 70 -8.41 -9.48 -13.62
C GLN A 70 -7.02 -10.12 -13.73
N TYR A 71 -6.17 -9.94 -12.72
CA TYR A 71 -4.76 -10.33 -12.73
C TYR A 71 -4.43 -11.25 -11.55
N ASP A 72 -3.31 -11.94 -11.66
CA ASP A 72 -2.63 -12.62 -10.55
C ASP A 72 -1.53 -11.71 -10.02
N MET A 73 -1.68 -11.23 -8.78
CA MET A 73 -0.71 -10.36 -8.12
C MET A 73 0.48 -11.14 -7.60
N ASN A 74 1.68 -10.66 -7.90
CA ASN A 74 2.92 -11.26 -7.41
C ASN A 74 3.91 -10.18 -6.96
N SER A 75 4.68 -10.49 -5.93
CA SER A 75 5.71 -9.58 -5.44
C SER A 75 6.77 -9.31 -6.50
N SER A 76 7.22 -8.05 -6.60
CA SER A 76 8.34 -7.67 -7.47
C SER A 76 9.71 -8.01 -6.87
N ILE A 77 9.79 -8.19 -5.55
CA ILE A 77 11.04 -8.30 -4.80
C ILE A 77 11.02 -9.44 -3.76
N GLY A 78 10.04 -10.34 -3.81
CA GLY A 78 9.98 -11.53 -2.96
C GLY A 78 9.60 -11.27 -1.51
N ILE A 79 8.80 -10.23 -1.23
CA ILE A 79 8.29 -9.92 0.11
C ILE A 79 6.78 -9.74 0.08
N SER A 80 6.15 -9.68 1.26
CA SER A 80 4.73 -9.40 1.37
C SER A 80 4.43 -7.91 1.16
N HIS A 81 3.39 -7.65 0.38
CA HIS A 81 2.90 -6.32 0.06
C HIS A 81 1.40 -6.21 0.28
N HIS A 82 0.94 -5.01 0.59
CA HIS A 82 -0.46 -4.64 0.50
C HIS A 82 -0.62 -3.25 -0.13
N LEU A 83 -1.75 -3.02 -0.77
CA LEU A 83 -2.04 -1.77 -1.42
C LEU A 83 -3.04 -0.95 -0.58
N SER A 84 -2.66 0.28 -0.23
CA SER A 84 -3.59 1.28 0.27
C SER A 84 -4.17 2.03 -0.91
N ILE A 85 -5.51 2.06 -1.03
CA ILE A 85 -6.21 2.71 -2.15
C ILE A 85 -7.30 3.61 -1.60
N ALA A 86 -7.32 4.87 -2.03
CA ALA A 86 -8.35 5.83 -1.64
C ALA A 86 -8.79 6.68 -2.83
N ASP A 87 -10.01 7.21 -2.79
CA ASP A 87 -10.55 8.03 -3.86
C ASP A 87 -11.12 9.38 -3.38
N ALA A 88 -11.46 10.24 -4.34
CA ALA A 88 -12.01 11.56 -4.08
C ALA A 88 -13.44 11.52 -3.46
N HIS A 89 -14.11 10.37 -3.45
CA HIS A 89 -15.43 10.18 -2.84
C HIS A 89 -15.34 9.84 -1.35
N GLY A 90 -14.11 9.67 -0.83
CA GLY A 90 -13.82 9.37 0.57
C GLY A 90 -13.80 7.89 0.90
N LYS A 91 -13.89 7.01 -0.09
CA LYS A 91 -13.69 5.57 0.09
C LYS A 91 -12.21 5.29 0.24
N SER A 92 -11.84 4.47 1.24
CA SER A 92 -10.46 4.08 1.51
C SER A 92 -10.41 2.63 1.93
N ILE A 93 -9.52 1.86 1.32
CA ILE A 93 -9.37 0.42 1.52
C ILE A 93 -7.91 0.01 1.63
N VAL A 94 -7.69 -1.17 2.19
CA VAL A 94 -6.48 -1.96 1.99
C VAL A 94 -6.81 -3.20 1.15
N VAL A 95 -5.93 -3.54 0.23
CA VAL A 95 -5.97 -4.79 -0.53
C VAL A 95 -4.77 -5.64 -0.10
N GLU A 96 -5.05 -6.81 0.42
CA GLU A 96 -4.07 -7.76 0.94
C GLU A 96 -4.18 -9.09 0.20
N TYR A 97 -3.08 -9.84 0.15
CA TYR A 97 -3.02 -11.14 -0.50
C TYR A 97 -2.54 -12.17 0.51
N VAL A 98 -3.41 -13.11 0.85
CA VAL A 98 -3.14 -14.14 1.85
C VAL A 98 -3.49 -15.50 1.24
N ASN A 99 -2.56 -16.45 1.29
CA ASN A 99 -2.73 -17.79 0.72
C ASN A 99 -3.20 -17.79 -0.76
N GLY A 100 -2.75 -16.81 -1.54
CA GLY A 100 -3.14 -16.66 -2.94
C GLY A 100 -4.51 -16.04 -3.16
N GLU A 101 -5.21 -15.60 -2.11
CA GLU A 101 -6.50 -14.91 -2.19
C GLU A 101 -6.35 -13.40 -2.03
N MET A 102 -7.10 -12.64 -2.84
CA MET A 102 -7.19 -11.19 -2.71
C MET A 102 -8.28 -10.84 -1.69
N LEU A 103 -7.89 -10.16 -0.63
CA LEU A 103 -8.75 -9.70 0.45
C LEU A 103 -8.83 -8.17 0.44
N VAL A 104 -10.02 -7.62 0.71
CA VAL A 104 -10.26 -6.17 0.70
C VAL A 104 -10.97 -5.77 1.97
N SER A 105 -10.42 -4.78 2.69
CA SER A 105 -11.04 -4.22 3.89
C SER A 105 -11.10 -2.71 3.83
N GLU A 106 -12.20 -2.13 4.30
CA GLU A 106 -12.29 -0.68 4.47
C GLU A 106 -11.43 -0.22 5.66
N THR A 107 -10.62 0.79 5.43
CA THR A 107 -9.77 1.39 6.46
C THR A 107 -9.34 2.80 6.05
N LYS A 108 -9.15 3.67 7.02
CA LYS A 108 -8.59 5.02 6.80
C LYS A 108 -7.09 5.10 7.08
N VAL A 109 -6.54 4.07 7.69
CA VAL A 109 -5.14 4.01 8.09
C VAL A 109 -4.56 2.69 7.64
N VAL A 110 -3.40 2.74 7.00
CA VAL A 110 -2.61 1.57 6.62
C VAL A 110 -1.18 1.79 7.11
N THR A 111 -0.60 0.77 7.72
CA THR A 111 0.81 0.73 8.12
C THR A 111 1.41 -0.61 7.69
N ASN A 112 2.46 -1.10 8.32
CA ASN A 112 3.19 -2.29 7.85
C ASN A 112 2.80 -3.56 8.63
N HIS A 113 1.50 -3.88 8.69
CA HIS A 113 0.97 -5.16 9.22
C HIS A 113 -0.40 -5.46 8.58
N TYR A 114 -0.79 -6.73 8.56
CA TYR A 114 -2.06 -7.18 7.99
C TYR A 114 -3.26 -6.65 8.79
N LEU A 115 -4.23 -6.09 8.08
CA LEU A 115 -5.44 -5.48 8.64
C LEU A 115 -6.70 -6.28 8.37
N THR A 116 -6.75 -7.04 7.26
CA THR A 116 -7.90 -7.86 6.90
C THR A 116 -8.14 -8.94 7.95
N ASP A 117 -9.40 -9.25 8.22
CA ASP A 117 -9.77 -10.32 9.17
C ASP A 117 -9.47 -11.70 8.57
N CYS A 118 -8.26 -12.15 8.80
CA CYS A 118 -7.71 -13.41 8.32
C CYS A 118 -6.69 -13.94 9.34
N GLU A 119 -6.16 -15.13 9.10
CA GLU A 119 -5.16 -15.77 9.98
C GLU A 119 -3.89 -14.91 10.19
N LYS A 120 -3.57 -14.02 9.25
CA LYS A 120 -2.41 -13.12 9.34
C LYS A 120 -2.71 -11.77 9.97
N ARG A 121 -3.95 -11.51 10.40
CA ARG A 121 -4.32 -10.23 11.00
C ARG A 121 -3.37 -9.86 12.14
N GLY A 122 -2.81 -8.65 12.07
CA GLY A 122 -1.85 -8.16 13.05
C GLY A 122 -0.43 -8.72 12.91
N VAL A 123 -0.17 -9.62 11.95
CA VAL A 123 1.20 -10.02 11.61
C VAL A 123 1.94 -8.82 11.03
N GLY A 124 3.11 -8.52 11.59
CA GLY A 124 3.92 -7.36 11.28
C GLY A 124 4.65 -6.84 12.51
N SER A 125 5.38 -5.74 12.41
CA SER A 125 6.14 -5.22 13.53
C SER A 125 5.28 -4.57 14.61
N ALA A 126 5.71 -4.63 15.87
CA ALA A 126 5.06 -3.93 16.98
C ALA A 126 4.99 -2.41 16.72
N GLN A 127 6.06 -1.82 16.17
CA GLN A 127 6.09 -0.41 15.79
C GLN A 127 5.04 -0.04 14.74
N SER A 128 4.73 -0.97 13.83
CA SER A 128 3.67 -0.76 12.84
C SER A 128 2.30 -0.64 13.52
N ARG A 129 2.01 -1.49 14.50
CA ARG A 129 0.76 -1.45 15.26
C ARG A 129 0.65 -0.19 16.12
N GLU A 130 1.71 0.19 16.81
CA GLU A 130 1.74 1.43 17.60
C GLU A 130 1.46 2.68 16.75
N ARG A 131 2.04 2.74 15.55
CA ARG A 131 1.76 3.81 14.58
C ARG A 131 0.31 3.78 14.11
N TYR A 132 -0.21 2.60 13.80
CA TYR A 132 -1.60 2.42 13.40
C TYR A 132 -2.56 2.89 14.49
N ASP A 133 -2.37 2.45 15.73
CA ASP A 133 -3.22 2.80 16.86
C ASP A 133 -3.21 4.33 17.12
N THR A 134 -2.03 4.96 17.01
CA THR A 134 -1.89 6.42 17.14
C THR A 134 -2.68 7.16 16.06
N LEU A 135 -2.58 6.73 14.80
CA LEU A 135 -3.28 7.36 13.69
C LEU A 135 -4.79 7.07 13.72
N ALA A 136 -5.19 5.85 14.05
CA ALA A 136 -6.59 5.43 14.13
C ALA A 136 -7.36 6.10 15.26
N ALA A 137 -6.69 6.50 16.34
CA ALA A 137 -7.29 7.24 17.45
C ALA A 137 -7.70 8.67 17.09
N TYR A 138 -7.23 9.21 15.96
CA TYR A 138 -7.58 10.56 15.54
C TYR A 138 -9.03 10.64 15.03
N SER A 139 -9.83 11.48 15.63
CA SER A 139 -11.25 11.66 15.33
C SER A 139 -11.63 13.08 14.84
N GLY A 140 -10.65 13.96 14.72
CA GLY A 140 -10.87 15.36 14.31
C GLY A 140 -10.96 15.53 12.78
N PRO A 141 -11.31 16.73 12.31
CA PRO A 141 -11.24 17.08 10.90
C PRO A 141 -9.78 17.06 10.43
N ALA A 142 -9.51 16.39 9.31
CA ALA A 142 -8.17 16.23 8.76
C ALA A 142 -7.96 17.07 7.51
N GLY A 143 -7.54 18.32 7.68
CA GLY A 143 -6.94 19.11 6.59
C GLY A 143 -5.45 18.78 6.44
N ALA A 144 -4.81 19.29 5.39
CA ALA A 144 -3.40 19.02 5.12
C ALA A 144 -2.43 19.29 6.31
N PRO A 145 -2.60 20.37 7.12
CA PRO A 145 -1.75 20.58 8.29
C PRO A 145 -1.91 19.46 9.34
N GLN A 146 -3.14 19.03 9.62
CA GLN A 146 -3.43 17.97 10.59
C GLN A 146 -2.87 16.61 10.12
N VAL A 147 -3.03 16.29 8.84
CA VAL A 147 -2.45 15.07 8.27
C VAL A 147 -0.92 15.09 8.39
N ARG A 148 -0.27 16.20 8.05
CA ARG A 148 1.18 16.34 8.22
C ARG A 148 1.60 16.12 9.68
N ASP A 149 0.92 16.74 10.63
CA ASP A 149 1.27 16.65 12.04
C ASP A 149 1.04 15.22 12.59
N MET A 150 -0.01 14.53 12.13
CA MET A 150 -0.24 13.11 12.43
C MET A 150 0.89 12.23 11.89
N LEU A 151 1.28 12.41 10.62
CA LEU A 151 2.37 11.63 10.02
C LEU A 151 3.70 11.91 10.73
N GLU A 152 3.97 13.15 11.10
CA GLU A 152 5.16 13.53 11.87
C GLU A 152 5.18 12.88 13.27
N SER A 153 4.02 12.75 13.93
CA SER A 153 3.90 12.13 15.25
C SER A 153 4.29 10.64 15.26
N VAL A 154 4.10 9.96 14.14
CA VAL A 154 4.41 8.52 13.98
C VAL A 154 5.66 8.28 13.12
N ALA A 155 6.37 9.34 12.71
CA ALA A 155 7.58 9.23 11.91
C ALA A 155 8.68 8.51 12.69
N GLN A 156 9.35 7.54 12.05
CA GLN A 156 10.52 6.89 12.62
C GLN A 156 11.72 7.85 12.55
N LYS A 157 12.19 8.30 13.70
CA LYS A 157 13.27 9.30 13.80
C LYS A 157 14.65 8.69 14.01
N ASN A 158 14.72 7.41 14.39
CA ASN A 158 15.96 6.73 14.73
C ASN A 158 16.16 5.52 13.82
N TYR A 159 16.68 5.75 12.63
CA TYR A 159 17.24 4.67 11.84
C TYR A 159 18.63 4.31 12.40
N PRO A 160 18.94 3.01 12.60
CA PRO A 160 20.33 2.63 12.84
C PRO A 160 21.16 3.17 11.67
N LYS A 161 22.22 3.94 11.97
CA LYS A 161 23.20 4.32 10.95
C LYS A 161 23.76 3.02 10.43
N THR A 162 23.45 2.66 9.20
CA THR A 162 24.21 1.67 8.47
C THR A 162 25.53 2.34 8.17
N ASP A 163 26.57 1.99 8.90
CA ASP A 163 27.94 2.34 8.54
C ASP A 163 28.18 1.78 7.14
N GLY A 164 28.26 2.70 6.16
CA GLY A 164 28.50 2.38 4.75
C GLY A 164 29.93 1.96 4.48
#